data_4633ebcec94ca0466054b2564e4228ac
#
_entry.id   4633ebcec94ca0466054b2564e4228ac
#
_cell.length_a   1.000
_cell.length_b   1.000
_cell.length_c   1.000
_cell.angle_alpha   90.00
_cell.angle_beta   90.00
_cell.angle_gamma   90.00
#
_symmetry.space_group_name_H-M   'P 1'
#
loop_
_entity.id
_entity.type
_entity.pdbx_description
1 polymer ?
#
loop_
_entity_poly.entity_id
_entity_poly.type
_entity_poly.pdbx_seq_one_letter_code
_entity_poly.pdbx_strand_id
1 'polypeptide(L)'
;MTKRSIKKIISSKKINMGGNLLDQPLPIWGIDQIDPFLLIHHWDEPVPKAKKQEELGVGPHPHRGFSPVTFIFKGSLSHQDSIGNNKEVGPGGTQWMHAGKGIIHSERPGKELAQNGGESEFIQFWVNTPGKYKMEEPYYLALEESETPEIEIENGVIYVVAGTQHGINGAAKTYSPQTLLRANFKK
;
A
#
# COMPACT_ATOMS: atom_id res chain seq x y z
N MET A 1 13.60 -19.72 17.59
CA MET A 1 13.78 -18.87 16.39
C MET A 1 15.03 -18.05 16.54
N THR A 2 15.90 -18.02 15.54
CA THR A 2 17.08 -17.16 15.55
C THR A 2 16.64 -15.70 15.39
N LYS A 3 17.02 -14.82 16.33
CA LYS A 3 16.74 -13.37 16.22
C LYS A 3 17.45 -12.82 14.98
N ARG A 4 16.74 -12.08 14.13
CA ARG A 4 17.35 -11.35 13.02
C ARG A 4 18.01 -10.08 13.56
N SER A 5 19.21 -9.78 13.12
CA SER A 5 19.89 -8.52 13.43
C SER A 5 19.50 -7.42 12.43
N ILE A 6 19.49 -6.18 12.88
CA ILE A 6 19.36 -5.02 11.99
C ILE A 6 20.67 -4.88 11.22
N LYS A 7 20.63 -5.06 9.90
CA LYS A 7 21.82 -4.93 9.05
C LYS A 7 22.11 -3.48 8.67
N LYS A 8 21.06 -2.68 8.45
CA LYS A 8 21.16 -1.27 8.04
C LYS A 8 19.89 -0.51 8.42
N ILE A 9 20.06 0.72 8.87
CA ILE A 9 18.99 1.71 9.02
C ILE A 9 19.11 2.69 7.86
N ILE A 10 18.01 3.01 7.21
CA ILE A 10 17.95 3.86 6.03
C ILE A 10 17.04 5.04 6.36
N SER A 11 17.54 6.26 6.19
CA SER A 11 16.72 7.48 6.31
C SER A 11 15.96 7.73 5.02
N SER A 12 14.70 8.12 5.13
CA SER A 12 13.90 8.56 3.98
C SER A 12 14.44 9.88 3.42
N LYS A 13 14.13 10.15 2.17
CA LYS A 13 14.25 11.49 1.58
C LYS A 13 12.85 12.05 1.32
N LYS A 14 12.70 13.37 1.45
CA LYS A 14 11.48 14.05 1.01
C LYS A 14 11.47 14.17 -0.51
N ILE A 15 10.35 13.84 -1.13
CA ILE A 15 10.11 14.06 -2.56
C ILE A 15 8.81 14.82 -2.76
N ASN A 16 8.73 15.56 -3.87
CA ASN A 16 7.49 16.20 -4.29
C ASN A 16 6.83 15.37 -5.39
N MET A 17 5.60 14.95 -5.15
CA MET A 17 4.77 14.23 -6.12
C MET A 17 3.46 14.97 -6.32
N GLY A 18 3.35 15.67 -7.44
CA GLY A 18 2.13 16.41 -7.78
C GLY A 18 1.77 17.55 -6.82
N GLY A 19 2.75 18.19 -6.21
CA GLY A 19 2.56 19.27 -5.23
C GLY A 19 2.55 18.81 -3.77
N ASN A 20 2.52 17.50 -3.52
CA ASN A 20 2.51 16.92 -2.17
C ASN A 20 3.91 16.44 -1.77
N LEU A 21 4.30 16.73 -0.53
CA LEU A 21 5.58 16.30 0.03
C LEU A 21 5.39 14.96 0.74
N LEU A 22 6.15 13.95 0.34
CA LEU A 22 6.08 12.64 0.98
C LEU A 22 7.47 12.08 1.29
N ASP A 23 7.53 11.13 2.20
CA ASP A 23 8.75 10.42 2.53
C ASP A 23 8.95 9.24 1.58
N GLN A 24 10.17 9.14 0.99
CA GLN A 24 10.57 8.01 0.17
C GLN A 24 11.75 7.27 0.82
N PRO A 25 11.49 6.19 1.59
CA PRO A 25 12.54 5.33 2.11
C PRO A 25 13.24 4.52 1.02
N LEU A 26 12.55 4.24 -0.11
CA LEU A 26 13.07 3.46 -1.23
C LEU A 26 12.44 3.93 -2.56
N PRO A 27 13.20 4.16 -3.66
CA PRO A 27 14.67 4.13 -3.73
C PRO A 27 15.32 5.37 -3.09
N ILE A 28 16.58 5.20 -2.66
CA ILE A 28 17.42 6.28 -2.15
C ILE A 28 18.81 6.19 -2.80
N TRP A 29 19.66 7.19 -2.55
CA TRP A 29 21.04 7.15 -3.03
C TRP A 29 21.76 5.85 -2.63
N GLY A 30 22.28 5.12 -3.64
CA GLY A 30 23.01 3.86 -3.47
C GLY A 30 22.17 2.64 -3.13
N ILE A 31 20.82 2.76 -3.09
CA ILE A 31 19.90 1.62 -2.95
C ILE A 31 18.70 1.86 -3.86
N ASP A 32 18.73 1.27 -5.05
CA ASP A 32 17.68 1.45 -6.04
C ASP A 32 16.43 0.60 -5.72
N GLN A 33 16.64 -0.57 -5.15
CA GLN A 33 15.58 -1.49 -4.73
C GLN A 33 16.06 -2.46 -3.66
N ILE A 34 15.12 -3.08 -2.95
CA ILE A 34 15.35 -4.24 -2.06
C ILE A 34 14.31 -5.29 -2.47
N ASP A 35 14.68 -6.17 -3.40
CA ASP A 35 13.74 -7.15 -3.98
C ASP A 35 12.98 -7.93 -2.90
N PRO A 36 11.63 -8.03 -2.96
CA PRO A 36 10.79 -7.62 -4.09
C PRO A 36 10.29 -6.16 -4.05
N PHE A 37 10.83 -5.30 -3.18
CA PHE A 37 10.37 -3.92 -3.03
C PHE A 37 11.13 -2.99 -3.98
N LEU A 38 10.39 -2.40 -4.93
CA LEU A 38 10.90 -1.45 -5.92
C LEU A 38 10.81 -0.02 -5.42
N LEU A 39 9.78 0.28 -4.63
CA LEU A 39 9.49 1.62 -4.12
C LEU A 39 8.74 1.50 -2.80
N ILE A 40 9.00 2.44 -1.89
CA ILE A 40 8.21 2.68 -0.69
C ILE A 40 7.98 4.17 -0.58
N HIS A 41 6.72 4.59 -0.49
CA HIS A 41 6.30 5.94 -0.19
C HIS A 41 5.50 5.96 1.10
N HIS A 42 5.78 6.90 1.98
CA HIS A 42 4.97 7.20 3.16
C HIS A 42 4.34 8.58 2.98
N TRP A 43 3.04 8.60 2.96
CA TRP A 43 2.21 9.78 2.92
C TRP A 43 1.66 10.03 4.33
N ASP A 44 1.91 11.21 4.88
CA ASP A 44 1.35 11.67 6.16
C ASP A 44 1.12 13.18 6.05
N GLU A 45 0.14 13.55 5.21
CA GLU A 45 -0.22 14.93 4.95
C GLU A 45 -1.75 15.08 4.97
N PRO A 46 -2.27 16.17 5.55
CA PRO A 46 -3.70 16.39 5.60
C PRO A 46 -4.27 16.61 4.19
N VAL A 47 -5.45 16.04 3.98
CA VAL A 47 -6.23 16.28 2.76
C VAL A 47 -7.00 17.59 2.91
N PRO A 48 -6.81 18.56 1.99
CA PRO A 48 -7.61 19.79 2.01
C PRO A 48 -9.05 19.51 1.57
N LYS A 49 -9.98 20.38 1.96
CA LYS A 49 -11.34 20.35 1.42
C LYS A 49 -11.33 20.65 -0.07
N ALA A 50 -12.06 19.86 -0.83
CA ALA A 50 -12.24 20.07 -2.25
C ALA A 50 -13.72 20.05 -2.64
N LYS A 51 -14.07 20.75 -3.72
CA LYS A 51 -15.43 20.71 -4.26
C LYS A 51 -15.75 19.39 -4.93
N LYS A 52 -14.73 18.78 -5.54
CA LYS A 52 -14.82 17.49 -6.21
C LYS A 52 -13.64 16.60 -5.83
N GLN A 53 -13.91 15.32 -5.65
CA GLN A 53 -12.89 14.29 -5.34
C GLN A 53 -11.78 14.26 -6.40
N GLU A 54 -12.12 14.51 -7.67
CA GLU A 54 -11.20 14.51 -8.81
C GLU A 54 -10.14 15.61 -8.76
N GLU A 55 -10.32 16.62 -7.92
CA GLU A 55 -9.32 17.69 -7.70
C GLU A 55 -8.17 17.25 -6.81
N LEU A 56 -8.30 16.08 -6.16
CA LEU A 56 -7.34 15.54 -5.19
C LEU A 56 -6.77 14.19 -5.65
N GLY A 57 -5.65 13.81 -5.03
CA GLY A 57 -5.00 12.52 -5.26
C GLY A 57 -4.32 12.41 -6.60
N VAL A 58 -4.22 11.18 -7.12
CA VAL A 58 -3.55 10.87 -8.38
C VAL A 58 -4.58 10.44 -9.42
N GLY A 59 -4.65 11.18 -10.53
CA GLY A 59 -5.53 10.87 -11.66
C GLY A 59 -5.15 9.57 -12.38
N PRO A 60 -5.88 9.21 -13.46
CA PRO A 60 -5.63 7.98 -14.19
C PRO A 60 -4.18 7.87 -14.69
N HIS A 61 -3.52 6.76 -14.35
CA HIS A 61 -2.15 6.46 -14.73
C HIS A 61 -1.95 4.94 -14.84
N PRO A 62 -0.98 4.47 -15.67
CA PRO A 62 -0.78 3.06 -15.93
C PRO A 62 0.26 2.42 -15.01
N HIS A 63 0.06 1.14 -14.72
CA HIS A 63 1.07 0.26 -14.13
C HIS A 63 1.15 -1.07 -14.89
N ARG A 64 2.32 -1.73 -14.84
CA ARG A 64 2.54 -3.02 -15.46
C ARG A 64 3.68 -3.79 -14.79
N GLY A 65 3.48 -5.09 -14.53
CA GLY A 65 4.52 -6.03 -14.13
C GLY A 65 4.98 -5.95 -12.67
N PHE A 66 4.22 -5.26 -11.81
CA PHE A 66 4.40 -5.20 -10.36
C PHE A 66 3.05 -4.94 -9.68
N SER A 67 3.05 -4.92 -8.37
CA SER A 67 1.84 -4.67 -7.58
C SER A 67 2.04 -3.47 -6.66
N PRO A 68 1.35 -2.32 -6.89
CA PRO A 68 1.14 -1.34 -5.84
C PRO A 68 0.30 -1.94 -4.71
N VAL A 69 0.79 -1.78 -3.49
CA VAL A 69 0.14 -2.23 -2.24
C VAL A 69 0.11 -1.07 -1.27
N THR A 70 -1.07 -0.68 -0.81
CA THR A 70 -1.25 0.48 0.07
C THR A 70 -1.83 0.05 1.41
N PHE A 71 -1.12 0.32 2.49
CA PHE A 71 -1.60 0.19 3.87
C PHE A 71 -2.11 1.54 4.35
N ILE A 72 -3.38 1.60 4.76
CA ILE A 72 -4.04 2.84 5.17
C ILE A 72 -4.08 2.90 6.70
N PHE A 73 -3.53 3.98 7.28
CA PHE A 73 -3.49 4.19 8.73
C PHE A 73 -4.50 5.25 9.17
N LYS A 74 -4.68 6.32 8.37
CA LYS A 74 -5.66 7.38 8.62
C LYS A 74 -6.35 7.80 7.33
N GLY A 75 -7.59 8.25 7.46
CA GLY A 75 -8.41 8.64 6.32
C GLY A 75 -8.89 7.45 5.52
N SER A 76 -9.21 7.66 4.26
CA SER A 76 -9.63 6.61 3.33
C SER A 76 -9.11 6.89 1.93
N LEU A 77 -8.96 5.81 1.15
CA LEU A 77 -8.50 5.84 -0.23
C LEU A 77 -9.51 5.16 -1.15
N SER A 78 -9.94 5.91 -2.18
CA SER A 78 -10.74 5.42 -3.28
C SER A 78 -9.86 4.98 -4.43
N HIS A 79 -10.11 3.79 -4.95
CA HIS A 79 -9.48 3.22 -6.13
C HIS A 79 -10.52 3.02 -7.24
N GLN A 80 -10.15 3.42 -8.46
CA GLN A 80 -10.89 3.09 -9.67
C GLN A 80 -9.92 2.59 -10.72
N ASP A 81 -10.31 1.57 -11.51
CA ASP A 81 -9.45 1.01 -12.53
C ASP A 81 -10.15 0.63 -13.85
N SER A 82 -9.32 0.33 -14.86
CA SER A 82 -9.77 0.01 -16.21
C SER A 82 -10.41 -1.39 -16.37
N ILE A 83 -10.39 -2.22 -15.32
CA ILE A 83 -11.08 -3.53 -15.32
C ILE A 83 -12.37 -3.49 -14.52
N GLY A 84 -12.82 -2.29 -14.11
CA GLY A 84 -14.15 -2.04 -13.54
C GLY A 84 -14.23 -2.03 -12.02
N ASN A 85 -13.11 -2.08 -11.31
CA ASN A 85 -13.14 -1.90 -9.85
C ASN A 85 -13.37 -0.43 -9.50
N ASN A 86 -14.16 -0.22 -8.45
CA ASN A 86 -14.42 1.07 -7.83
C ASN A 86 -14.69 0.82 -6.35
N LYS A 87 -13.68 1.01 -5.51
CA LYS A 87 -13.72 0.69 -4.08
C LYS A 87 -13.06 1.78 -3.26
N GLU A 88 -13.63 2.07 -2.11
CA GLU A 88 -13.04 2.88 -1.05
C GLU A 88 -12.68 1.97 0.12
N VAL A 89 -11.49 2.17 0.70
CA VAL A 89 -10.96 1.40 1.84
C VAL A 89 -10.58 2.38 2.93
N GLY A 90 -11.00 2.10 4.15
CA GLY A 90 -10.78 2.91 5.33
C GLY A 90 -9.49 2.60 6.11
N PRO A 91 -9.34 3.23 7.31
CA PRO A 91 -8.18 3.01 8.17
C PRO A 91 -8.06 1.56 8.60
N GLY A 92 -6.84 1.05 8.67
CA GLY A 92 -6.54 -0.35 8.97
C GLY A 92 -6.68 -1.28 7.77
N GLY A 93 -7.26 -0.81 6.68
CA GLY A 93 -7.42 -1.60 5.47
C GLY A 93 -6.20 -1.59 4.55
N THR A 94 -6.27 -2.44 3.53
CA THR A 94 -5.22 -2.61 2.52
C THR A 94 -5.81 -2.64 1.12
N GLN A 95 -5.18 -1.92 0.20
CA GLN A 95 -5.43 -2.05 -1.23
C GLN A 95 -4.26 -2.79 -1.88
N TRP A 96 -4.54 -3.82 -2.65
CA TRP A 96 -3.55 -4.59 -3.41
C TRP A 96 -3.97 -4.66 -4.87
N MET A 97 -3.25 -3.97 -5.73
CA MET A 97 -3.48 -4.02 -7.17
C MET A 97 -2.36 -4.79 -7.86
N HIS A 98 -2.64 -6.00 -8.34
CA HIS A 98 -1.71 -6.69 -9.24
C HIS A 98 -1.86 -6.15 -10.65
N ALA A 99 -0.87 -5.40 -11.13
CA ALA A 99 -0.98 -4.76 -12.42
C ALA A 99 -0.82 -5.73 -13.61
N GLY A 100 -0.16 -6.87 -13.42
CA GLY A 100 -0.02 -7.91 -14.44
C GLY A 100 0.43 -7.36 -15.79
N LYS A 101 -0.26 -7.72 -16.86
CA LYS A 101 0.01 -7.27 -18.24
C LYS A 101 -0.28 -5.78 -18.48
N GLY A 102 -0.92 -5.10 -17.55
CA GLY A 102 -1.21 -3.67 -17.57
C GLY A 102 -2.60 -3.31 -17.06
N ILE A 103 -2.67 -2.24 -16.30
CA ILE A 103 -3.90 -1.67 -15.76
C ILE A 103 -3.74 -0.15 -15.67
N ILE A 104 -4.81 0.59 -15.93
CA ILE A 104 -4.88 2.03 -15.67
C ILE A 104 -5.75 2.20 -14.44
N HIS A 105 -5.26 2.96 -13.45
CA HIS A 105 -6.03 3.26 -12.25
C HIS A 105 -5.86 4.70 -11.78
N SER A 106 -6.70 5.11 -10.84
CA SER A 106 -6.60 6.36 -10.10
C SER A 106 -6.76 6.10 -8.60
N GLU A 107 -6.06 6.90 -7.81
CA GLU A 107 -6.08 6.86 -6.35
C GLU A 107 -6.44 8.24 -5.81
N ARG A 108 -7.50 8.31 -5.00
CA ARG A 108 -8.03 9.57 -4.48
C ARG A 108 -8.40 9.41 -3.01
N PRO A 109 -8.39 10.49 -2.20
CA PRO A 109 -9.04 10.46 -0.90
C PRO A 109 -10.48 9.98 -1.04
N GLY A 110 -11.01 9.27 -0.06
CA GLY A 110 -12.41 8.88 -0.03
C GLY A 110 -13.35 10.08 -0.16
N LYS A 111 -14.58 9.85 -0.57
CA LYS A 111 -15.53 10.94 -0.89
C LYS A 111 -15.76 11.87 0.30
N GLU A 112 -16.00 11.31 1.47
CA GLU A 112 -16.22 12.10 2.68
C GLU A 112 -14.97 12.88 3.08
N LEU A 113 -13.80 12.24 3.03
CA LEU A 113 -12.52 12.87 3.33
C LEU A 113 -12.22 14.03 2.34
N ALA A 114 -12.50 13.85 1.06
CA ALA A 114 -12.34 14.90 0.06
C ALA A 114 -13.26 16.10 0.32
N GLN A 115 -14.51 15.87 0.72
CA GLN A 115 -15.50 16.92 1.00
C GLN A 115 -15.21 17.70 2.28
N ASN A 116 -14.75 17.02 3.31
CA ASN A 116 -14.59 17.60 4.64
C ASN A 116 -13.14 18.02 4.93
N GLY A 117 -12.18 17.48 4.21
CA GLY A 117 -10.76 17.52 4.56
C GLY A 117 -10.49 16.63 5.77
N GLY A 118 -9.26 16.47 6.18
CA GLY A 118 -8.89 15.71 7.35
C GLY A 118 -7.54 15.02 7.24
N GLU A 119 -7.23 14.20 8.22
CA GLU A 119 -5.96 13.45 8.25
C GLU A 119 -5.95 12.34 7.21
N SER A 120 -4.79 12.13 6.60
CA SER A 120 -4.55 11.01 5.71
C SER A 120 -3.13 10.48 5.94
N GLU A 121 -3.01 9.19 6.23
CA GLU A 121 -1.73 8.53 6.41
C GLU A 121 -1.77 7.14 5.77
N PHE A 122 -0.85 6.87 4.85
CA PHE A 122 -0.71 5.56 4.24
C PHE A 122 0.74 5.29 3.80
N ILE A 123 1.09 4.01 3.71
CA ILE A 123 2.35 3.56 3.12
C ILE A 123 2.01 2.76 1.86
N GLN A 124 2.61 3.16 0.73
CA GLN A 124 2.51 2.42 -0.52
C GLN A 124 3.84 1.72 -0.83
N PHE A 125 3.74 0.43 -1.11
CA PHE A 125 4.83 -0.42 -1.58
C PHE A 125 4.61 -0.76 -3.06
N TRP A 126 5.65 -0.70 -3.88
CA TRP A 126 5.64 -1.35 -5.19
C TRP A 126 6.35 -2.69 -5.08
N VAL A 127 5.58 -3.75 -5.17
CA VAL A 127 6.05 -5.13 -5.02
C VAL A 127 6.28 -5.74 -6.38
N ASN A 128 7.55 -6.09 -6.69
CA ASN A 128 7.93 -6.68 -7.97
C ASN A 128 7.22 -8.02 -8.20
N THR A 129 6.82 -8.26 -9.44
CA THR A 129 6.31 -9.57 -9.87
C THR A 129 7.42 -10.31 -10.62
N PRO A 130 7.71 -11.59 -10.30
CA PRO A 130 8.69 -12.37 -11.05
C PRO A 130 8.38 -12.42 -12.55
N GLY A 131 9.42 -12.40 -13.40
CA GLY A 131 9.30 -12.25 -14.86
C GLY A 131 8.25 -13.14 -15.53
N LYS A 132 8.16 -14.41 -15.11
CA LYS A 132 7.19 -15.37 -15.65
C LYS A 132 5.72 -15.04 -15.39
N TYR A 133 5.43 -14.15 -14.41
CA TYR A 133 4.08 -13.77 -14.02
C TYR A 133 3.72 -12.31 -14.38
N LYS A 134 4.67 -11.54 -14.95
CA LYS A 134 4.45 -10.12 -15.27
C LYS A 134 3.34 -9.89 -16.30
N MET A 135 2.99 -10.91 -17.08
CA MET A 135 1.97 -10.84 -18.14
C MET A 135 0.65 -11.54 -17.77
N GLU A 136 0.46 -11.89 -16.49
CA GLU A 136 -0.84 -12.39 -16.02
C GLU A 136 -1.91 -11.30 -16.03
N GLU A 137 -3.18 -11.73 -15.96
CA GLU A 137 -4.30 -10.80 -15.90
C GLU A 137 -4.21 -9.93 -14.62
N PRO A 138 -4.47 -8.63 -14.74
CA PRO A 138 -4.51 -7.76 -13.57
C PRO A 138 -5.70 -8.14 -12.67
N TYR A 139 -5.53 -7.90 -11.37
CA TYR A 139 -6.61 -7.99 -10.39
C TYR A 139 -6.46 -6.95 -9.29
N TYR A 140 -7.56 -6.66 -8.61
CA TYR A 140 -7.58 -5.76 -7.47
C TYR A 140 -8.21 -6.47 -6.26
N LEU A 141 -7.59 -6.30 -5.10
CA LEU A 141 -8.06 -6.80 -3.81
C LEU A 141 -8.14 -5.62 -2.83
N ALA A 142 -9.34 -5.35 -2.34
CA ALA A 142 -9.59 -4.46 -1.23
C ALA A 142 -9.81 -5.30 0.03
N LEU A 143 -9.09 -5.03 1.09
CA LEU A 143 -9.25 -5.67 2.39
C LEU A 143 -9.56 -4.60 3.42
N GLU A 144 -10.70 -4.69 4.05
CA GLU A 144 -10.96 -3.94 5.28
C GLU A 144 -10.13 -4.54 6.43
N GLU A 145 -9.96 -3.79 7.52
CA GLU A 145 -9.23 -4.29 8.69
C GLU A 145 -9.81 -5.62 9.17
N SER A 146 -11.14 -5.71 9.28
CA SER A 146 -11.87 -6.90 9.74
C SER A 146 -11.76 -8.12 8.83
N GLU A 147 -11.33 -7.94 7.57
CA GLU A 147 -11.13 -9.01 6.59
C GLU A 147 -9.68 -9.51 6.56
N THR A 148 -8.77 -8.82 7.28
CA THR A 148 -7.36 -9.17 7.31
C THR A 148 -7.09 -10.16 8.43
N PRO A 149 -6.57 -11.38 8.13
CA PRO A 149 -6.23 -12.36 9.18
C PRO A 149 -5.29 -11.78 10.23
N GLU A 150 -5.60 -12.01 11.51
CA GLU A 150 -4.89 -11.39 12.61
C GLU A 150 -4.28 -12.41 13.57
N ILE A 151 -3.27 -11.97 14.31
CA ILE A 151 -2.57 -12.69 15.36
C ILE A 151 -2.53 -11.80 16.59
N GLU A 152 -3.21 -12.18 17.65
CA GLU A 152 -3.09 -11.53 18.94
C GLU A 152 -1.70 -11.78 19.55
N ILE A 153 -1.08 -10.74 20.06
CA ILE A 153 0.19 -10.78 20.81
C ILE A 153 -0.01 -10.03 22.13
N GLU A 154 0.88 -10.27 23.10
CA GLU A 154 0.79 -9.68 24.44
C GLU A 154 0.56 -8.16 24.40
N ASN A 155 1.24 -7.44 23.52
CA ASN A 155 1.21 -5.98 23.44
C ASN A 155 0.58 -5.45 22.14
N GLY A 156 -0.35 -6.17 21.52
CA GLY A 156 -1.00 -5.68 20.29
C GLY A 156 -1.58 -6.76 19.40
N VAL A 157 -1.75 -6.40 18.15
CA VAL A 157 -2.27 -7.28 17.09
C VAL A 157 -1.38 -7.15 15.86
N ILE A 158 -1.09 -8.27 15.22
CA ILE A 158 -0.40 -8.35 13.93
C ILE A 158 -1.42 -8.79 12.87
N TYR A 159 -1.58 -8.02 11.81
CA TYR A 159 -2.41 -8.33 10.66
C TYR A 159 -1.55 -8.95 9.56
N VAL A 160 -1.93 -10.12 9.07
CA VAL A 160 -1.17 -10.85 8.05
C VAL A 160 -1.79 -10.54 6.68
N VAL A 161 -1.22 -9.57 5.97
CA VAL A 161 -1.72 -9.17 4.65
C VAL A 161 -1.29 -10.17 3.58
N ALA A 162 -0.02 -10.57 3.59
CA ALA A 162 0.53 -11.54 2.63
C ALA A 162 1.58 -12.44 3.27
N GLY A 163 1.75 -13.64 2.71
CA GLY A 163 2.66 -14.67 3.21
C GLY A 163 2.06 -15.43 4.39
N THR A 164 2.91 -16.05 5.21
CA THR A 164 2.49 -16.85 6.37
C THR A 164 3.26 -16.42 7.61
N GLN A 165 2.54 -16.17 8.69
CA GLN A 165 3.09 -15.82 9.99
C GLN A 165 2.39 -16.64 11.09
N HIS A 166 3.16 -17.32 11.95
CA HIS A 166 2.63 -18.19 13.03
C HIS A 166 1.53 -19.17 12.55
N GLY A 167 1.65 -19.68 11.32
CA GLY A 167 0.66 -20.60 10.74
C GLY A 167 -0.58 -19.93 10.15
N ILE A 168 -0.72 -18.60 10.28
CA ILE A 168 -1.80 -17.82 9.68
C ILE A 168 -1.36 -17.34 8.30
N ASN A 169 -2.18 -17.60 7.28
CA ASN A 169 -1.95 -17.16 5.91
C ASN A 169 -2.60 -15.81 5.68
N GLY A 170 -1.86 -14.91 5.02
CA GLY A 170 -2.39 -13.64 4.55
C GLY A 170 -3.40 -13.80 3.40
N ALA A 171 -4.28 -12.82 3.27
CA ALA A 171 -5.35 -12.84 2.28
C ALA A 171 -4.87 -12.57 0.86
N ALA A 172 -3.77 -11.83 0.68
CA ALA A 172 -3.27 -11.48 -0.64
C ALA A 172 -2.43 -12.60 -1.27
N LYS A 173 -2.73 -12.90 -2.55
CA LYS A 173 -1.92 -13.83 -3.36
C LYS A 173 -0.57 -13.18 -3.69
N THR A 174 0.52 -13.92 -3.47
CA THR A 174 1.87 -13.51 -3.84
C THR A 174 2.47 -14.40 -4.90
N TYR A 175 3.36 -13.83 -5.73
CA TYR A 175 4.03 -14.54 -6.83
C TYR A 175 5.48 -14.95 -6.49
N SER A 176 5.97 -14.49 -5.34
CA SER A 176 7.27 -14.86 -4.75
C SER A 176 7.12 -14.99 -3.23
N PRO A 177 8.01 -15.73 -2.55
CA PRO A 177 8.00 -15.80 -1.10
C PRO A 177 8.23 -14.41 -0.49
N GLN A 178 7.23 -13.87 0.15
CA GLN A 178 7.27 -12.57 0.82
C GLN A 178 6.26 -12.54 1.96
N THR A 179 6.50 -11.70 2.93
CA THR A 179 5.60 -11.47 4.05
C THR A 179 5.38 -9.98 4.21
N LEU A 180 4.13 -9.54 4.16
CA LEU A 180 3.71 -8.18 4.47
C LEU A 180 2.77 -8.22 5.68
N LEU A 181 3.18 -7.51 6.71
CA LEU A 181 2.48 -7.44 7.99
C LEU A 181 2.21 -5.98 8.34
N ARG A 182 1.07 -5.74 8.96
CA ARG A 182 0.78 -4.51 9.69
C ARG A 182 0.62 -4.87 11.16
N ALA A 183 1.05 -4.01 12.07
CA ALA A 183 0.91 -4.27 13.50
C ALA A 183 0.42 -3.01 14.23
N ASN A 184 -0.49 -3.22 15.16
CA ASN A 184 -0.94 -2.21 16.11
C ASN A 184 -0.47 -2.61 17.51
N PHE A 185 0.41 -1.80 18.11
CA PHE A 185 0.91 -2.03 19.47
C PHE A 185 0.14 -1.17 20.47
N LYS A 186 -0.16 -1.77 21.63
CA LYS A 186 -0.68 -1.03 22.80
C LYS A 186 0.43 -0.10 23.31
N LYS A 187 0.04 1.12 23.66
CA LYS A 187 0.93 2.09 24.31
C LYS A 187 1.18 1.73 25.77
#